data_dac1f4772144e02f286cab9f3939768a
#
_entry.id   dac1f4772144e02f286cab9f3939768a
#
_cell.length_a   1.000
_cell.length_b   1.000
_cell.length_c   1.000
_cell.angle_alpha   90.00
_cell.angle_beta   90.00
_cell.angle_gamma   90.00
#
_symmetry.space_group_name_H-M   'P 1'
#
loop_
_entity.id
_entity.type
_entity.pdbx_description
1 polymer ?
#
loop_
_entity_poly.entity_id
_entity_poly.type
_entity_poly.pdbx_seq_one_letter_code
_entity_poly.pdbx_strand_id
1 'polypeptide(L)'
;EQDVSEVLWVKVDRTRKLPASVLLRALGFGKDAEIAELFDNDETIVSTLEKDTTTNVKEGLFELYRRLHPGEVPNDDAVKINLRNLFFDPRRYDLARVGRYKFDKRLRMGVRIVGLTSADDVISEDGELLVGKGEVITKEKAEEIQNAGVNEIYVLIGGKRHKVIANNTVSFTAVTGVDPRLFGLIDTIHYPSLKFAEKVDRLVAEKGVEATADELCDEINALYYTEEKVTPEGVDEKPEDKKNAEKRKEQRRKFVEACVEFFKILKGEPHKLDAEEKKTVKPLLEKLNHKHITVDDIVAAVSVCLDLNYGMDSVDCIDHLGNRRVRSVGELLQNQFRIGLTRMERVVRERMTTQDQDKMTPQALVNIRPVVAAIKEFFGSSQLSQFMDQTNPLAELTHK
;
A
#
# COMPACT_ATOMS: atom_id res chain seq x y z
N GLU A 1 -4.57 -18.79 0.62
CA GLU A 1 -5.23 -20.11 0.45
C GLU A 1 -4.51 -21.13 1.34
N GLN A 2 -5.24 -21.79 2.23
CA GLN A 2 -4.68 -22.86 3.07
C GLN A 2 -5.03 -24.23 2.46
N ASP A 3 -4.10 -25.17 2.54
CA ASP A 3 -4.27 -26.52 2.04
C ASP A 3 -4.62 -27.49 3.19
N VAL A 4 -5.07 -28.69 2.88
CA VAL A 4 -5.34 -29.79 3.84
C VAL A 4 -4.11 -30.13 4.69
N SER A 5 -2.91 -29.82 4.21
CA SER A 5 -1.63 -29.98 4.92
C SER A 5 -1.29 -28.82 5.87
N GLU A 6 -2.24 -27.94 6.18
CA GLU A 6 -2.04 -26.75 7.03
C GLU A 6 -0.96 -25.76 6.54
N VAL A 7 -0.61 -25.82 5.27
CA VAL A 7 0.36 -24.91 4.66
C VAL A 7 -0.34 -23.72 4.07
N LEU A 8 0.15 -22.51 4.36
CA LEU A 8 -0.35 -21.26 3.82
C LEU A 8 0.29 -20.97 2.46
N TRP A 9 -0.55 -20.87 1.43
CA TRP A 9 -0.14 -20.62 0.05
C TRP A 9 -0.57 -19.23 -0.41
N VAL A 10 0.27 -18.58 -1.20
CA VAL A 10 -0.05 -17.32 -1.88
C VAL A 10 -0.02 -17.51 -3.40
N LYS A 11 -0.95 -16.84 -4.10
CA LYS A 11 -0.97 -16.70 -5.56
C LYS A 11 -0.73 -15.24 -5.91
N VAL A 12 0.29 -14.99 -6.69
CA VAL A 12 0.61 -13.65 -7.19
C VAL A 12 0.35 -13.62 -8.69
N ASP A 13 -0.44 -12.63 -9.13
CA ASP A 13 -0.77 -12.39 -10.55
C ASP A 13 -1.22 -13.65 -11.33
N ARG A 14 -2.15 -14.44 -10.75
CA ARG A 14 -2.71 -15.68 -11.33
C ARG A 14 -1.68 -16.78 -11.61
N THR A 15 -0.50 -16.71 -11.02
CA THR A 15 0.52 -17.73 -11.15
C THR A 15 0.22 -18.99 -10.32
N ARG A 16 1.08 -19.97 -10.40
CA ARG A 16 1.02 -21.15 -9.53
C ARG A 16 1.26 -20.72 -8.09
N LYS A 17 0.56 -21.37 -7.15
CA LYS A 17 0.72 -21.11 -5.72
C LYS A 17 2.17 -21.37 -5.27
N LEU A 18 2.64 -20.55 -4.33
CA LEU A 18 3.93 -20.67 -3.65
C LEU A 18 3.72 -20.50 -2.14
N PRO A 19 4.60 -21.05 -1.27
CA PRO A 19 4.49 -20.86 0.17
C PRO A 19 4.46 -19.36 0.53
N ALA A 20 3.62 -18.97 1.50
CA ALA A 20 3.51 -17.57 1.90
C ALA A 20 4.82 -17.02 2.49
N SER A 21 5.64 -17.87 3.09
CA SER A 21 6.99 -17.54 3.58
C SER A 21 7.91 -17.00 2.50
N VAL A 22 7.85 -17.51 1.26
CA VAL A 22 8.62 -16.98 0.13
C VAL A 22 8.28 -15.51 -0.15
N LEU A 23 6.99 -15.16 -0.08
CA LEU A 23 6.57 -13.77 -0.24
C LEU A 23 7.05 -12.91 0.93
N LEU A 24 6.91 -13.38 2.18
CA LEU A 24 7.40 -12.66 3.37
C LEU A 24 8.91 -12.43 3.31
N ARG A 25 9.71 -13.44 2.86
CA ARG A 25 11.14 -13.25 2.63
C ARG A 25 11.42 -12.20 1.56
N ALA A 26 10.70 -12.25 0.45
CA ALA A 26 10.85 -11.25 -0.61
C ALA A 26 10.52 -9.82 -0.15
N LEU A 27 9.70 -9.67 0.90
CA LEU A 27 9.36 -8.39 1.53
C LEU A 27 10.36 -7.91 2.58
N GLY A 28 11.36 -8.74 2.95
CA GLY A 28 12.43 -8.34 3.85
C GLY A 28 12.62 -9.23 5.09
N PHE A 29 11.67 -10.10 5.43
CA PHE A 29 11.79 -11.04 6.56
C PHE A 29 12.70 -12.22 6.18
N GLY A 30 14.01 -12.09 6.40
CA GLY A 30 15.00 -12.98 5.81
C GLY A 30 15.11 -14.35 6.48
N LYS A 31 15.00 -14.44 7.79
CA LYS A 31 15.28 -15.63 8.58
C LYS A 31 13.99 -16.36 8.96
N ASP A 32 14.06 -17.71 9.07
CA ASP A 32 12.95 -18.53 9.55
C ASP A 32 12.49 -18.11 10.95
N ALA A 33 13.45 -17.88 11.84
CA ALA A 33 13.18 -17.42 13.19
C ALA A 33 12.42 -16.08 13.21
N GLU A 34 12.78 -15.14 12.34
CA GLU A 34 12.14 -13.85 12.25
C GLU A 34 10.67 -13.97 11.82
N ILE A 35 10.39 -14.82 10.82
CA ILE A 35 9.01 -15.09 10.36
C ILE A 35 8.22 -15.84 11.44
N ALA A 36 8.83 -16.83 12.08
CA ALA A 36 8.19 -17.61 13.13
C ALA A 36 7.84 -16.73 14.36
N GLU A 37 8.76 -15.89 14.84
CA GLU A 37 8.55 -14.95 15.94
C GLU A 37 7.50 -13.90 15.60
N LEU A 38 7.45 -13.43 14.36
CA LEU A 38 6.45 -12.46 13.91
C LEU A 38 5.02 -12.97 14.18
N PHE A 39 4.77 -14.27 13.98
CA PHE A 39 3.46 -14.90 14.16
C PHE A 39 3.39 -15.82 15.39
N ASP A 40 4.23 -15.59 16.42
CA ASP A 40 4.25 -16.32 17.70
C ASP A 40 4.43 -17.84 17.54
N ASN A 41 5.21 -18.28 16.54
CA ASN A 41 5.47 -19.69 16.21
C ASN A 41 4.19 -20.51 15.91
N ASP A 42 3.21 -19.90 15.25
CA ASP A 42 1.98 -20.58 14.83
C ASP A 42 2.29 -21.85 14.01
N GLU A 43 1.57 -22.94 14.31
CA GLU A 43 1.79 -24.26 13.69
C GLU A 43 1.66 -24.19 12.15
N THR A 44 0.74 -23.37 11.62
CA THR A 44 0.54 -23.17 10.17
C THR A 44 1.75 -22.46 9.53
N ILE A 45 2.35 -21.50 10.24
CA ILE A 45 3.54 -20.79 9.76
C ILE A 45 4.75 -21.73 9.79
N VAL A 46 4.93 -22.51 10.85
CA VAL A 46 6.01 -23.50 10.94
C VAL A 46 5.89 -24.52 9.81
N SER A 47 4.71 -25.10 9.59
CA SER A 47 4.45 -26.03 8.48
C SER A 47 4.71 -25.39 7.10
N THR A 48 4.45 -24.07 6.97
CA THR A 48 4.71 -23.33 5.74
C THR A 48 6.20 -23.12 5.52
N LEU A 49 6.96 -22.83 6.57
CA LEU A 49 8.42 -22.69 6.52
C LEU A 49 9.11 -24.03 6.15
N GLU A 50 8.61 -25.15 6.64
CA GLU A 50 9.13 -26.49 6.27
C GLU A 50 8.94 -26.82 4.78
N LYS A 51 7.96 -26.25 4.12
CA LYS A 51 7.71 -26.39 2.67
C LYS A 51 8.48 -25.37 1.83
N ASP A 52 9.02 -24.34 2.45
CA ASP A 52 9.82 -23.32 1.79
C ASP A 52 11.24 -23.83 1.53
N THR A 53 11.70 -23.71 0.30
CA THR A 53 13.06 -24.08 -0.10
C THR A 53 14.03 -22.90 -0.05
N THR A 54 13.52 -21.70 0.23
CA THR A 54 14.33 -20.46 0.29
C THR A 54 14.77 -20.19 1.73
N THR A 55 15.95 -19.58 1.91
CA THR A 55 16.56 -19.37 3.23
C THR A 55 16.83 -17.90 3.56
N ASN A 56 16.76 -17.03 2.56
CA ASN A 56 17.08 -15.61 2.70
C ASN A 56 16.25 -14.72 1.76
N VAL A 57 16.32 -13.40 1.95
CA VAL A 57 15.60 -12.42 1.15
C VAL A 57 15.88 -12.55 -0.34
N LYS A 58 17.15 -12.76 -0.71
CA LYS A 58 17.56 -12.85 -2.12
C LYS A 58 16.96 -14.07 -2.81
N GLU A 59 16.99 -15.22 -2.14
CA GLU A 59 16.39 -16.45 -2.67
C GLU A 59 14.88 -16.34 -2.79
N GLY A 60 14.21 -15.74 -1.78
CA GLY A 60 12.78 -15.46 -1.82
C GLY A 60 12.39 -14.59 -3.00
N LEU A 61 13.14 -13.50 -3.24
CA LEU A 61 12.97 -12.62 -4.40
C LEU A 61 13.15 -13.37 -5.73
N PHE A 62 14.18 -14.23 -5.83
CA PHE A 62 14.47 -15.00 -7.05
C PHE A 62 13.39 -16.04 -7.33
N GLU A 63 12.93 -16.75 -6.31
CA GLU A 63 11.86 -17.75 -6.48
C GLU A 63 10.55 -17.08 -6.91
N LEU A 64 10.18 -15.95 -6.28
CA LEU A 64 9.03 -15.16 -6.69
C LEU A 64 9.15 -14.71 -8.16
N TYR A 65 10.31 -14.21 -8.57
CA TYR A 65 10.54 -13.78 -9.95
C TYR A 65 10.44 -14.92 -10.96
N ARG A 66 11.05 -16.09 -10.67
CA ARG A 66 10.95 -17.29 -11.51
C ARG A 66 9.51 -17.75 -11.72
N ARG A 67 8.65 -17.59 -10.70
CA ARG A 67 7.23 -17.92 -10.80
C ARG A 67 6.45 -16.93 -11.68
N LEU A 68 6.82 -15.66 -11.62
CA LEU A 68 6.19 -14.59 -12.41
C LEU A 68 6.67 -14.60 -13.86
N HIS A 69 7.95 -14.91 -14.10
CA HIS A 69 8.61 -14.90 -15.40
C HIS A 69 9.29 -16.26 -15.72
N PRO A 70 8.49 -17.29 -16.08
CA PRO A 70 9.05 -18.59 -16.38
C PRO A 70 10.00 -18.53 -17.59
N GLY A 71 11.23 -19.03 -17.40
CA GLY A 71 12.25 -19.07 -18.44
C GLY A 71 13.21 -17.88 -18.49
N GLU A 72 12.98 -16.83 -17.67
CA GLU A 72 13.92 -15.72 -17.54
C GLU A 72 14.94 -15.99 -16.41
N VAL A 73 16.18 -15.55 -16.62
CA VAL A 73 17.21 -15.61 -15.59
C VAL A 73 17.07 -14.39 -14.66
N PRO A 74 16.88 -14.60 -13.33
CA PRO A 74 16.73 -13.49 -12.40
C PRO A 74 18.04 -12.70 -12.27
N ASN A 75 17.93 -11.37 -12.34
CA ASN A 75 18.99 -10.41 -12.05
C ASN A 75 18.58 -9.62 -10.80
N ASP A 76 19.52 -9.37 -9.90
CA ASP A 76 19.29 -8.72 -8.60
C ASP A 76 18.48 -7.40 -8.73
N ASP A 77 18.86 -6.54 -9.68
CA ASP A 77 18.19 -5.26 -9.89
C ASP A 77 16.77 -5.43 -10.51
N ALA A 78 16.67 -6.32 -11.51
CA ALA A 78 15.40 -6.56 -12.22
C ALA A 78 14.34 -7.17 -11.29
N VAL A 79 14.74 -8.04 -10.39
CA VAL A 79 13.85 -8.73 -9.45
C VAL A 79 13.26 -7.75 -8.43
N LYS A 80 14.08 -6.88 -7.84
CA LYS A 80 13.64 -5.84 -6.91
C LYS A 80 12.71 -4.83 -7.58
N ILE A 81 13.07 -4.37 -8.78
CA ILE A 81 12.23 -3.45 -9.57
C ILE A 81 10.88 -4.09 -9.90
N ASN A 82 10.88 -5.40 -10.23
CA ASN A 82 9.65 -6.13 -10.53
C ASN A 82 8.72 -6.20 -9.32
N LEU A 83 9.22 -6.63 -8.15
CA LEU A 83 8.44 -6.69 -6.91
C LEU A 83 7.84 -5.33 -6.55
N ARG A 84 8.68 -4.28 -6.60
CA ARG A 84 8.24 -2.92 -6.33
C ARG A 84 7.13 -2.47 -7.27
N ASN A 85 7.32 -2.68 -8.57
CA ASN A 85 6.33 -2.29 -9.58
C ASN A 85 5.02 -3.07 -9.44
N LEU A 86 5.09 -4.31 -8.94
CA LEU A 86 3.92 -5.18 -8.81
C LEU A 86 3.02 -4.76 -7.65
N PHE A 87 3.60 -4.44 -6.48
CA PHE A 87 2.83 -4.18 -5.25
C PHE A 87 2.82 -2.71 -4.83
N PHE A 88 3.93 -1.99 -5.01
CA PHE A 88 4.18 -0.71 -4.36
C PHE A 88 4.21 0.49 -5.30
N ASP A 89 4.04 0.31 -6.62
CA ASP A 89 3.92 1.42 -7.56
C ASP A 89 2.45 1.83 -7.74
N PRO A 90 2.02 3.02 -7.23
CA PRO A 90 0.65 3.47 -7.36
C PRO A 90 0.22 3.73 -8.82
N ARG A 91 1.16 3.79 -9.75
CA ARG A 91 0.85 3.91 -11.19
C ARG A 91 0.38 2.58 -11.79
N ARG A 92 0.80 1.47 -11.21
CA ARG A 92 0.48 0.12 -11.67
C ARG A 92 -0.60 -0.54 -10.82
N TYR A 93 -0.57 -0.30 -9.52
CA TYR A 93 -1.49 -0.88 -8.56
C TYR A 93 -2.10 0.21 -7.67
N ASP A 94 -3.30 0.66 -8.03
CA ASP A 94 -4.05 1.68 -7.30
C ASP A 94 -5.35 1.06 -6.75
N LEU A 95 -5.42 0.93 -5.44
CA LEU A 95 -6.60 0.43 -4.70
C LEU A 95 -7.79 1.39 -4.82
N ALA A 96 -7.56 2.64 -5.17
CA ALA A 96 -8.49 3.74 -5.01
C ALA A 96 -8.99 3.88 -3.55
N ARG A 97 -9.82 4.87 -3.27
CA ARG A 97 -10.35 5.10 -1.90
C ARG A 97 -11.20 3.93 -1.40
N VAL A 98 -12.01 3.36 -2.28
CA VAL A 98 -12.92 2.26 -1.90
C VAL A 98 -12.15 0.98 -1.58
N GLY A 99 -11.13 0.66 -2.36
CA GLY A 99 -10.27 -0.48 -2.09
C GLY A 99 -9.50 -0.32 -0.79
N ARG A 100 -8.87 0.86 -0.56
CA ARG A 100 -8.18 1.15 0.70
C ARG A 100 -9.12 1.03 1.91
N TYR A 101 -10.31 1.63 1.84
CA TYR A 101 -11.30 1.52 2.90
C TYR A 101 -11.68 0.06 3.21
N LYS A 102 -11.85 -0.80 2.18
CA LYS A 102 -12.17 -2.22 2.38
C LYS A 102 -11.02 -2.99 3.04
N PHE A 103 -9.78 -2.72 2.63
CA PHE A 103 -8.60 -3.29 3.25
C PHE A 103 -8.54 -2.91 4.73
N ASP A 104 -8.58 -1.61 5.02
CA ASP A 104 -8.50 -1.11 6.39
C ASP A 104 -9.64 -1.64 7.26
N LYS A 105 -10.87 -1.68 6.72
CA LYS A 105 -12.01 -2.25 7.45
C LYS A 105 -11.79 -3.71 7.86
N ARG A 106 -11.10 -4.50 7.04
CA ARG A 106 -10.85 -5.92 7.29
C ARG A 106 -9.61 -6.16 8.16
N LEU A 107 -8.55 -5.37 7.97
CA LEU A 107 -7.23 -5.59 8.55
C LEU A 107 -6.98 -4.81 9.85
N ARG A 108 -7.78 -3.79 10.14
CA ARG A 108 -7.60 -2.96 11.34
C ARG A 108 -7.87 -3.73 12.63
N MET A 109 -7.17 -3.38 13.70
CA MET A 109 -7.25 -4.02 15.01
C MET A 109 -8.66 -3.98 15.61
N GLY A 110 -9.27 -2.81 15.66
CA GLY A 110 -10.52 -2.55 16.35
C GLY A 110 -11.74 -3.39 15.90
N VAL A 111 -11.69 -4.01 14.73
CA VAL A 111 -12.77 -4.91 14.24
C VAL A 111 -12.51 -6.35 14.62
N ARG A 112 -11.23 -6.78 14.65
CA ARG A 112 -10.83 -8.18 14.81
C ARG A 112 -10.85 -8.68 16.24
N ILE A 113 -10.69 -7.79 17.21
CA ILE A 113 -10.52 -8.15 18.64
C ILE A 113 -11.78 -7.98 19.49
N VAL A 114 -12.85 -7.44 18.94
CA VAL A 114 -14.11 -7.21 19.68
C VAL A 114 -14.70 -8.51 20.20
N GLY A 115 -15.02 -8.56 21.50
CA GLY A 115 -15.61 -9.72 22.17
C GLY A 115 -14.60 -10.81 22.55
N LEU A 116 -13.33 -10.65 22.24
CA LEU A 116 -12.26 -11.56 22.65
C LEU A 116 -11.71 -11.18 24.03
N THR A 117 -11.08 -12.14 24.70
CA THR A 117 -10.43 -11.94 25.99
C THR A 117 -8.95 -11.65 25.78
N SER A 118 -8.41 -10.59 26.39
CA SER A 118 -6.98 -10.29 26.32
C SER A 118 -6.16 -11.35 27.07
N ALA A 119 -5.07 -11.84 26.43
CA ALA A 119 -4.18 -12.80 27.04
C ALA A 119 -3.14 -12.12 27.96
N ASP A 120 -2.79 -10.88 27.65
CA ASP A 120 -1.79 -10.07 28.37
C ASP A 120 -2.34 -8.65 28.59
N ASP A 121 -1.64 -7.86 29.41
CA ASP A 121 -1.94 -6.45 29.58
C ASP A 121 -1.61 -5.68 28.31
N VAL A 122 -2.57 -4.89 27.82
CA VAL A 122 -2.41 -4.05 26.62
C VAL A 122 -2.08 -2.64 27.07
N ILE A 123 -0.89 -2.18 26.76
CA ILE A 123 -0.35 -0.88 27.17
C ILE A 123 -0.12 -0.03 25.92
N SER A 124 -0.49 1.27 25.98
CA SER A 124 -0.20 2.24 24.93
C SER A 124 1.29 2.60 24.87
N GLU A 125 1.74 3.26 23.81
CA GLU A 125 3.10 3.81 23.72
C GLU A 125 3.43 4.79 24.86
N ASP A 126 2.42 5.47 25.40
CA ASP A 126 2.54 6.43 26.51
C ASP A 126 2.58 5.75 27.89
N GLY A 127 2.48 4.42 27.93
CA GLY A 127 2.51 3.62 29.18
C GLY A 127 1.16 3.50 29.89
N GLU A 128 0.05 3.92 29.27
CA GLU A 128 -1.30 3.78 29.83
C GLU A 128 -1.84 2.35 29.60
N LEU A 129 -2.43 1.77 30.65
CA LEU A 129 -3.07 0.46 30.56
C LEU A 129 -4.46 0.61 29.92
N LEU A 130 -4.62 0.09 28.71
CA LEU A 130 -5.88 0.12 27.96
C LEU A 130 -6.81 -1.04 28.34
N VAL A 131 -6.27 -2.24 28.45
CA VAL A 131 -6.99 -3.47 28.79
C VAL A 131 -6.12 -4.37 29.64
N GLY A 132 -6.65 -4.86 30.76
CA GLY A 132 -5.97 -5.80 31.64
C GLY A 132 -6.05 -7.24 31.12
N LYS A 133 -5.09 -8.06 31.56
CA LYS A 133 -5.06 -9.49 31.30
C LYS A 133 -6.35 -10.19 31.75
N GLY A 134 -6.93 -11.02 30.89
CA GLY A 134 -8.17 -11.75 31.19
C GLY A 134 -9.44 -10.91 31.04
N GLU A 135 -9.35 -9.65 30.66
CA GLU A 135 -10.48 -8.79 30.42
C GLU A 135 -11.06 -8.99 29.01
N VAL A 136 -12.38 -8.92 28.89
CA VAL A 136 -13.07 -8.99 27.59
C VAL A 136 -13.01 -7.62 26.93
N ILE A 137 -12.56 -7.60 25.68
CA ILE A 137 -12.39 -6.38 24.90
C ILE A 137 -13.74 -5.94 24.35
N THR A 138 -14.28 -4.83 24.86
CA THR A 138 -15.50 -4.22 24.32
C THR A 138 -15.19 -3.46 23.01
N LYS A 139 -16.24 -3.06 22.29
CA LYS A 139 -16.06 -2.31 21.04
C LYS A 139 -15.34 -0.97 21.28
N GLU A 140 -15.69 -0.27 22.35
CA GLU A 140 -15.07 1.00 22.73
C GLU A 140 -13.57 0.83 23.01
N LYS A 141 -13.23 -0.19 23.82
CA LYS A 141 -11.83 -0.53 24.14
C LYS A 141 -11.05 -0.98 22.90
N ALA A 142 -11.67 -1.72 21.99
CA ALA A 142 -11.03 -2.13 20.74
C ALA A 142 -10.70 -0.93 19.83
N GLU A 143 -11.59 0.07 19.76
CA GLU A 143 -11.33 1.32 19.04
C GLU A 143 -10.25 2.16 19.75
N GLU A 144 -10.22 2.17 21.06
CA GLU A 144 -9.21 2.84 21.88
C GLU A 144 -7.81 2.24 21.68
N ILE A 145 -7.69 0.91 21.73
CA ILE A 145 -6.47 0.16 21.40
C ILE A 145 -5.96 0.49 19.99
N GLN A 146 -6.85 0.47 18.99
CA GLN A 146 -6.48 0.80 17.63
C GLN A 146 -5.96 2.24 17.52
N ASN A 147 -6.64 3.21 18.14
CA ASN A 147 -6.30 4.64 18.04
C ASN A 147 -5.09 5.02 18.89
N ALA A 148 -4.74 4.21 19.89
CA ALA A 148 -3.46 4.30 20.59
C ALA A 148 -2.26 3.79 19.78
N GLY A 149 -2.51 3.27 18.55
CA GLY A 149 -1.45 2.79 17.66
C GLY A 149 -0.93 1.39 17.97
N VAL A 150 -1.60 0.64 18.85
CA VAL A 150 -1.22 -0.75 19.15
C VAL A 150 -1.51 -1.64 17.95
N ASN A 151 -0.46 -2.18 17.33
CA ASN A 151 -0.57 -3.01 16.12
C ASN A 151 -0.60 -4.52 16.40
N GLU A 152 -0.15 -4.94 17.58
CA GLU A 152 -0.06 -6.34 17.98
C GLU A 152 -0.72 -6.55 19.34
N ILE A 153 -1.53 -7.59 19.44
CA ILE A 153 -2.20 -7.96 20.68
C ILE A 153 -2.28 -9.49 20.82
N TYR A 154 -2.23 -9.97 22.04
CA TYR A 154 -2.44 -11.37 22.34
C TYR A 154 -3.83 -11.58 22.92
N VAL A 155 -4.57 -12.53 22.34
CA VAL A 155 -5.93 -12.89 22.77
C VAL A 155 -6.02 -14.37 23.14
N LEU A 156 -7.00 -14.72 23.97
CA LEU A 156 -7.27 -16.10 24.35
C LEU A 156 -8.41 -16.66 23.50
N ILE A 157 -8.14 -17.77 22.82
CA ILE A 157 -9.13 -18.49 22.02
C ILE A 157 -9.11 -19.96 22.44
N GLY A 158 -10.23 -20.44 22.97
CA GLY A 158 -10.27 -21.83 23.47
C GLY A 158 -9.21 -22.16 24.53
N GLY A 159 -8.74 -21.16 25.27
CA GLY A 159 -7.66 -21.28 26.26
C GLY A 159 -6.25 -21.25 25.70
N LYS A 160 -6.07 -21.15 24.37
CA LYS A 160 -4.78 -20.96 23.70
C LYS A 160 -4.53 -19.46 23.48
N ARG A 161 -3.28 -19.05 23.61
CA ARG A 161 -2.82 -17.71 23.26
C ARG A 161 -2.66 -17.60 21.75
N HIS A 162 -3.20 -16.54 21.17
CA HIS A 162 -3.08 -16.24 19.74
C HIS A 162 -2.69 -14.78 19.52
N LYS A 163 -1.75 -14.54 18.62
CA LYS A 163 -1.25 -13.20 18.26
C LYS A 163 -2.03 -12.62 17.09
N VAL A 164 -2.67 -11.48 17.29
CA VAL A 164 -3.36 -10.71 16.25
C VAL A 164 -2.50 -9.55 15.83
N ILE A 165 -2.21 -9.43 14.52
CA ILE A 165 -1.40 -8.35 13.95
C ILE A 165 -2.28 -7.56 12.98
N ALA A 166 -2.37 -6.25 13.17
CA ALA A 166 -3.11 -5.34 12.30
C ALA A 166 -2.21 -4.67 11.23
N ASN A 167 -2.78 -3.77 10.46
CA ASN A 167 -2.09 -3.07 9.38
C ASN A 167 -1.69 -1.63 9.74
N ASN A 168 -1.39 -1.35 11.00
CA ASN A 168 -0.92 -0.04 11.47
C ASN A 168 -1.83 1.14 11.09
N THR A 169 -3.15 0.93 11.04
CA THR A 169 -4.10 1.99 10.70
C THR A 169 -4.88 2.49 11.91
N VAL A 170 -5.03 3.82 12.00
CA VAL A 170 -5.79 4.51 13.05
C VAL A 170 -6.83 5.44 12.43
N SER A 171 -7.81 5.89 13.22
CA SER A 171 -8.75 6.93 12.79
C SER A 171 -8.09 8.31 12.88
N PHE A 172 -8.06 9.03 11.76
CA PHE A 172 -7.55 10.40 11.71
C PHE A 172 -8.32 11.32 12.64
N THR A 173 -9.64 11.22 12.61
CA THR A 173 -10.52 12.02 13.47
C THR A 173 -10.27 11.74 14.95
N ALA A 174 -10.06 10.50 15.35
CA ALA A 174 -9.81 10.15 16.75
C ALA A 174 -8.45 10.66 17.26
N VAL A 175 -7.40 10.58 16.42
CA VAL A 175 -6.04 10.98 16.80
C VAL A 175 -5.83 12.48 16.71
N THR A 176 -6.43 13.17 15.71
CA THR A 176 -6.16 14.58 15.47
C THR A 176 -7.30 15.52 15.87
N GLY A 177 -8.52 15.01 16.10
CA GLY A 177 -9.72 15.80 16.37
C GLY A 177 -10.28 16.55 15.15
N VAL A 178 -9.73 16.36 13.93
CA VAL A 178 -10.04 17.15 12.73
C VAL A 178 -10.73 16.27 11.68
N ASP A 179 -11.65 16.85 10.88
CA ASP A 179 -12.31 16.15 9.78
C ASP A 179 -11.31 15.85 8.64
N PRO A 180 -11.06 14.58 8.30
CA PRO A 180 -10.13 14.17 7.23
C PRO A 180 -10.50 14.72 5.85
N ARG A 181 -11.77 15.06 5.63
CA ARG A 181 -12.26 15.62 4.35
C ARG A 181 -11.65 16.97 4.01
N LEU A 182 -11.23 17.74 5.03
CA LEU A 182 -10.54 19.02 4.84
C LEU A 182 -9.21 18.81 4.11
N PHE A 183 -8.52 17.73 4.42
CA PHE A 183 -7.26 17.34 3.79
C PHE A 183 -7.46 16.43 2.55
N GLY A 184 -8.69 16.03 2.26
CA GLY A 184 -9.00 15.08 1.18
C GLY A 184 -8.59 13.65 1.47
N LEU A 185 -8.37 13.32 2.75
CA LEU A 185 -8.07 11.97 3.26
C LEU A 185 -9.36 11.16 3.46
N ILE A 186 -9.21 9.84 3.59
CA ILE A 186 -10.18 8.97 4.26
C ILE A 186 -9.85 8.95 5.74
N ASP A 187 -10.81 8.54 6.58
CA ASP A 187 -10.60 8.59 8.03
C ASP A 187 -9.50 7.63 8.53
N THR A 188 -9.32 6.49 7.86
CA THR A 188 -8.24 5.55 8.19
C THR A 188 -6.92 6.02 7.58
N ILE A 189 -5.90 6.22 8.43
CA ILE A 189 -4.56 6.63 8.04
C ILE A 189 -3.50 5.69 8.61
N HIS A 190 -2.34 5.67 7.99
CA HIS A 190 -1.18 4.89 8.43
C HIS A 190 -0.49 5.57 9.62
N TYR A 191 -0.57 4.96 10.80
CA TYR A 191 -0.08 5.52 12.05
C TYR A 191 1.43 5.77 12.09
N PRO A 192 2.30 4.83 11.66
CA PRO A 192 3.74 5.08 11.64
C PRO A 192 4.14 6.29 10.78
N SER A 193 3.44 6.51 9.65
CA SER A 193 3.68 7.69 8.81
C SER A 193 3.28 9.00 9.49
N LEU A 194 2.21 8.98 10.30
CA LEU A 194 1.81 10.16 11.08
C LEU A 194 2.83 10.47 12.19
N LYS A 195 3.24 9.45 12.95
CA LYS A 195 4.27 9.60 13.99
C LYS A 195 5.61 10.05 13.45
N PHE A 196 6.00 9.53 12.30
CA PHE A 196 7.21 9.98 11.61
C PHE A 196 7.10 11.45 11.20
N ALA A 197 5.97 11.88 10.65
CA ALA A 197 5.75 13.28 10.31
C ALA A 197 5.77 14.19 11.54
N GLU A 198 5.25 13.74 12.69
CA GLU A 198 5.32 14.45 13.96
C GLU A 198 6.77 14.57 14.48
N LYS A 199 7.57 13.50 14.35
CA LYS A 199 9.02 13.53 14.64
C LYS A 199 9.73 14.56 13.76
N VAL A 200 9.41 14.62 12.46
CA VAL A 200 9.96 15.60 11.52
C VAL A 200 9.59 17.02 11.93
N ASP A 201 8.32 17.29 12.25
CA ASP A 201 7.87 18.64 12.68
C ASP A 201 8.61 19.13 13.94
N ARG A 202 8.82 18.26 14.93
CA ARG A 202 9.61 18.57 16.14
C ARG A 202 11.06 18.88 15.81
N LEU A 203 11.72 18.05 15.01
CA LEU A 203 13.13 18.25 14.63
C LEU A 203 13.33 19.52 13.81
N VAL A 204 12.40 19.87 12.94
CA VAL A 204 12.46 21.13 12.18
C VAL A 204 12.36 22.36 13.10
N ALA A 205 11.54 22.29 14.14
CA ALA A 205 11.46 23.36 15.12
C ALA A 205 12.78 23.57 15.88
N GLU A 206 13.58 22.51 16.05
CA GLU A 206 14.88 22.57 16.73
C GLU A 206 16.05 22.93 15.81
N LYS A 207 16.13 22.34 14.62
CA LYS A 207 17.32 22.36 13.75
C LYS A 207 17.11 23.00 12.37
N GLY A 208 15.85 23.23 11.98
CA GLY A 208 15.50 23.73 10.64
C GLY A 208 15.34 22.66 9.58
N VAL A 209 14.78 23.05 8.42
CA VAL A 209 14.35 22.12 7.35
C VAL A 209 15.51 21.35 6.72
N GLU A 210 16.61 22.01 6.38
CA GLU A 210 17.72 21.37 5.68
C GLU A 210 18.48 20.37 6.56
N ALA A 211 18.78 20.75 7.81
CA ALA A 211 19.45 19.87 8.76
C ALA A 211 18.61 18.62 9.07
N THR A 212 17.29 18.77 9.23
CA THR A 212 16.36 17.64 9.44
C THR A 212 16.29 16.72 8.22
N ALA A 213 16.27 17.28 7.00
CA ALA A 213 16.23 16.49 5.77
C ALA A 213 17.51 15.68 5.55
N ASP A 214 18.66 16.18 6.00
CA ASP A 214 19.94 15.47 5.91
C ASP A 214 20.07 14.43 7.04
N GLU A 215 19.63 14.73 8.28
CA GLU A 215 19.64 13.82 9.41
C GLU A 215 18.73 12.60 9.21
N LEU A 216 17.53 12.80 8.68
CA LEU A 216 16.55 11.74 8.43
C LEU A 216 16.63 11.19 6.99
N CYS A 217 17.76 11.34 6.33
CA CYS A 217 17.94 10.97 4.92
C CYS A 217 17.51 9.53 4.64
N ASP A 218 18.01 8.58 5.43
CA ASP A 218 17.75 7.15 5.21
C ASP A 218 16.29 6.77 5.53
N GLU A 219 15.72 7.33 6.61
CA GLU A 219 14.34 7.11 7.01
C GLU A 219 13.36 7.66 5.95
N ILE A 220 13.62 8.87 5.43
CA ILE A 220 12.79 9.46 4.38
C ILE A 220 12.94 8.69 3.07
N ASN A 221 14.14 8.26 2.70
CA ASN A 221 14.37 7.46 1.51
C ASN A 221 13.64 6.11 1.60
N ALA A 222 13.67 5.45 2.74
CA ALA A 222 12.94 4.21 2.99
C ALA A 222 11.42 4.36 2.75
N LEU A 223 10.82 5.50 3.16
CA LEU A 223 9.40 5.80 2.89
C LEU A 223 9.06 5.86 1.38
N TYR A 224 10.02 6.23 0.54
CA TYR A 224 9.79 6.31 -0.90
C TYR A 224 10.13 5.03 -1.65
N TYR A 225 10.66 3.98 -0.97
CA TYR A 225 11.18 2.77 -1.62
C TYR A 225 12.09 3.10 -2.81
N THR A 226 12.83 4.21 -2.70
CA THR A 226 13.78 4.58 -3.73
C THR A 226 14.97 3.67 -3.59
N GLU A 227 15.17 2.79 -4.55
CA GLU A 227 16.41 2.05 -4.69
C GLU A 227 17.55 3.04 -4.86
N GLU A 228 18.27 3.30 -3.79
CA GLU A 228 19.60 3.82 -3.95
C GLU A 228 20.48 2.65 -4.34
N LYS A 229 21.07 2.71 -5.54
CA LYS A 229 22.36 2.11 -5.72
C LYS A 229 23.26 2.84 -4.73
N VAL A 230 23.54 2.21 -3.59
CA VAL A 230 24.69 2.60 -2.77
C VAL A 230 25.89 2.33 -3.67
N THR A 231 26.35 3.37 -4.34
CA THR A 231 27.64 3.32 -5.04
C THR A 231 28.66 3.08 -3.94
N PRO A 232 29.45 2.01 -4.02
CA PRO A 232 30.54 1.79 -3.08
C PRO A 232 31.42 3.05 -3.06
N GLU A 233 31.79 3.51 -1.87
CA GLU A 233 32.71 4.63 -1.71
C GLU A 233 33.96 4.37 -2.58
N GLY A 234 34.23 5.26 -3.56
CA GLY A 234 35.44 5.18 -4.40
C GLY A 234 35.21 4.95 -5.89
N VAL A 235 33.98 4.94 -6.39
CA VAL A 235 33.72 4.92 -7.84
C VAL A 235 33.34 6.33 -8.29
N ASP A 236 34.07 6.85 -9.31
CA ASP A 236 33.78 8.16 -9.91
C ASP A 236 32.31 8.26 -10.33
N GLU A 237 31.58 9.19 -9.68
CA GLU A 237 30.17 9.44 -9.94
C GLU A 237 29.94 9.92 -11.38
N LYS A 238 29.12 9.19 -12.12
CA LYS A 238 28.67 9.63 -13.45
C LYS A 238 27.79 10.89 -13.33
N PRO A 239 27.77 11.77 -14.35
CA PRO A 239 26.92 12.99 -14.35
C PRO A 239 25.43 12.73 -14.10
N GLU A 240 24.93 11.55 -14.45
CA GLU A 240 23.53 11.10 -14.18
C GLU A 240 23.28 10.84 -12.69
N ASP A 241 24.29 10.38 -11.96
CA ASP A 241 24.18 10.08 -10.52
C ASP A 241 24.08 11.38 -9.71
N LYS A 242 24.81 12.45 -10.11
CA LYS A 242 24.70 13.77 -9.49
C LYS A 242 23.32 14.41 -9.66
N LYS A 243 22.72 14.34 -10.87
CA LYS A 243 21.36 14.84 -11.09
C LYS A 243 20.30 14.04 -10.29
N ASN A 244 20.53 12.76 -10.10
CA ASN A 244 19.65 11.94 -9.30
C ASN A 244 19.80 12.26 -7.80
N ALA A 245 21.01 12.49 -7.31
CA ALA A 245 21.27 12.91 -5.93
C ALA A 245 20.62 14.28 -5.61
N GLU A 246 20.73 15.27 -6.50
CA GLU A 246 20.05 16.56 -6.33
C GLU A 246 18.52 16.43 -6.30
N LYS A 247 17.94 15.63 -7.20
CA LYS A 247 16.50 15.35 -7.20
C LYS A 247 16.03 14.70 -5.90
N ARG A 248 16.82 13.78 -5.35
CA ARG A 248 16.53 13.12 -4.07
C ARG A 248 16.59 14.11 -2.92
N LYS A 249 17.61 14.98 -2.89
CA LYS A 249 17.72 16.04 -1.89
C LYS A 249 16.52 16.99 -1.94
N GLU A 250 16.11 17.40 -3.14
CA GLU A 250 14.91 18.23 -3.33
C GLU A 250 13.63 17.49 -2.90
N GLN A 251 13.50 16.19 -3.16
CA GLN A 251 12.36 15.38 -2.75
C GLN A 251 12.26 15.25 -1.23
N ARG A 252 13.38 15.01 -0.53
CA ARG A 252 13.45 14.99 0.93
C ARG A 252 13.02 16.32 1.53
N ARG A 253 13.60 17.41 1.03
CA ARG A 253 13.23 18.76 1.46
C ARG A 253 11.73 19.02 1.30
N LYS A 254 11.15 18.71 0.14
CA LYS A 254 9.69 18.83 -0.09
C LYS A 254 8.87 18.01 0.86
N PHE A 255 9.33 16.82 1.26
CA PHE A 255 8.64 16.01 2.25
C PHE A 255 8.68 16.65 3.64
N VAL A 256 9.82 17.16 4.05
CA VAL A 256 9.96 17.87 5.34
C VAL A 256 9.11 19.14 5.35
N GLU A 257 9.12 19.93 4.29
CA GLU A 257 8.25 21.11 4.14
C GLU A 257 6.76 20.72 4.19
N ALA A 258 6.38 19.59 3.59
CA ALA A 258 5.01 19.07 3.64
C ALA A 258 4.58 18.70 5.06
N CYS A 259 5.46 18.11 5.87
CA CYS A 259 5.18 17.77 7.26
C CYS A 259 4.94 19.05 8.09
N VAL A 260 5.80 20.04 7.95
CA VAL A 260 5.68 21.30 8.68
C VAL A 260 4.37 22.05 8.33
N GLU A 261 4.07 22.19 7.05
CA GLU A 261 2.85 22.87 6.61
C GLU A 261 1.58 22.11 7.05
N PHE A 262 1.62 20.78 7.00
CA PHE A 262 0.51 19.94 7.49
C PHE A 262 0.24 20.17 8.97
N PHE A 263 1.26 20.14 9.84
CA PHE A 263 1.09 20.36 11.27
C PHE A 263 0.74 21.83 11.61
N LYS A 264 1.22 22.78 10.83
CA LYS A 264 0.83 24.18 10.97
C LYS A 264 -0.67 24.37 10.73
N ILE A 265 -1.22 23.76 9.68
CA ILE A 265 -2.67 23.81 9.39
C ILE A 265 -3.45 23.01 10.44
N LEU A 266 -2.94 21.85 10.87
CA LEU A 266 -3.60 21.00 11.86
C LEU A 266 -3.71 21.66 13.23
N LYS A 267 -2.64 22.37 13.67
CA LYS A 267 -2.57 23.06 14.98
C LYS A 267 -3.22 24.44 14.95
N GLY A 268 -3.41 25.02 13.77
CA GLY A 268 -4.06 26.31 13.55
C GLY A 268 -5.59 26.20 13.47
N GLU A 269 -6.19 26.94 12.54
CA GLU A 269 -7.60 26.78 12.20
C GLU A 269 -7.74 25.79 11.02
N PRO A 270 -8.19 24.55 11.26
CA PRO A 270 -8.33 23.56 10.21
C PRO A 270 -9.33 24.01 9.15
N HIS A 271 -8.89 24.13 7.93
CA HIS A 271 -9.70 24.57 6.80
C HIS A 271 -9.52 23.64 5.59
N LYS A 272 -10.41 23.78 4.61
CA LYS A 272 -10.28 23.02 3.37
C LYS A 272 -9.07 23.52 2.58
N LEU A 273 -8.11 22.63 2.32
CA LEU A 273 -6.87 22.98 1.64
C LEU A 273 -7.11 23.66 0.28
N ASP A 274 -6.40 24.75 0.05
CA ASP A 274 -6.30 25.42 -1.23
C ASP A 274 -5.44 24.61 -2.23
N ALA A 275 -5.41 25.05 -3.50
CA ALA A 275 -4.69 24.33 -4.56
C ALA A 275 -3.17 24.31 -4.33
N GLU A 276 -2.59 25.37 -3.77
CA GLU A 276 -1.17 25.49 -3.44
C GLU A 276 -0.81 24.66 -2.22
N GLU A 277 -1.56 24.77 -1.14
CA GLU A 277 -1.42 23.98 0.08
C GLU A 277 -1.51 22.49 -0.21
N LYS A 278 -2.52 22.07 -1.01
CA LYS A 278 -2.62 20.67 -1.48
C LYS A 278 -1.39 20.19 -2.19
N LYS A 279 -0.74 21.02 -3.01
CA LYS A 279 0.46 20.68 -3.74
C LYS A 279 1.65 20.51 -2.79
N THR A 280 1.75 21.38 -1.78
CA THR A 280 2.81 21.35 -0.77
C THR A 280 2.67 20.12 0.14
N VAL A 281 1.49 19.87 0.69
CA VAL A 281 1.22 18.80 1.66
C VAL A 281 1.10 17.41 0.98
N LYS A 282 0.88 17.37 -0.33
CA LYS A 282 0.66 16.12 -1.10
C LYS A 282 1.67 14.99 -0.80
N PRO A 283 2.99 15.23 -0.70
CA PRO A 283 3.95 14.15 -0.41
C PRO A 283 3.65 13.39 0.88
N LEU A 284 3.20 14.10 1.93
CA LEU A 284 2.78 13.49 3.19
C LEU A 284 1.42 12.81 3.09
N LEU A 285 0.42 13.46 2.46
CA LEU A 285 -0.91 12.87 2.32
C LEU A 285 -0.90 11.52 1.59
N GLU A 286 -0.01 11.35 0.60
CA GLU A 286 0.17 10.09 -0.11
C GLU A 286 0.78 8.98 0.77
N LYS A 287 1.47 9.34 1.87
CA LYS A 287 2.01 8.40 2.86
C LYS A 287 1.03 8.11 3.99
N LEU A 288 0.18 9.05 4.34
CA LEU A 288 -0.91 8.83 5.31
C LEU A 288 -2.00 7.92 4.72
N ASN A 289 -2.36 8.11 3.46
CA ASN A 289 -3.33 7.28 2.74
C ASN A 289 -2.66 6.60 1.53
N HIS A 290 -2.07 5.44 1.75
CA HIS A 290 -1.45 4.67 0.68
C HIS A 290 -2.48 4.23 -0.38
N LYS A 291 -2.15 4.48 -1.66
CA LYS A 291 -2.97 4.02 -2.80
C LYS A 291 -2.64 2.60 -3.24
N HIS A 292 -1.54 2.07 -2.78
CA HIS A 292 -1.05 0.73 -3.04
C HIS A 292 -1.10 -0.14 -1.78
N ILE A 293 -0.85 -1.43 -1.91
CA ILE A 293 -0.68 -2.35 -0.79
C ILE A 293 0.64 -2.00 -0.06
N THR A 294 0.63 -2.09 1.27
CA THR A 294 1.83 -1.94 2.10
C THR A 294 2.33 -3.31 2.59
N VAL A 295 3.53 -3.35 3.15
CA VAL A 295 4.05 -4.57 3.79
C VAL A 295 3.16 -4.94 4.98
N ASP A 296 2.73 -3.94 5.77
CA ASP A 296 1.85 -4.12 6.91
C ASP A 296 0.51 -4.75 6.52
N ASP A 297 -0.06 -4.36 5.36
CA ASP A 297 -1.27 -4.99 4.84
C ASP A 297 -1.06 -6.48 4.54
N ILE A 298 0.10 -6.86 4.00
CA ILE A 298 0.40 -8.26 3.68
C ILE A 298 0.58 -9.07 4.96
N VAL A 299 1.31 -8.55 5.93
CA VAL A 299 1.49 -9.20 7.24
C VAL A 299 0.14 -9.35 7.95
N ALA A 300 -0.66 -8.29 7.99
CA ALA A 300 -1.99 -8.33 8.58
C ALA A 300 -2.93 -9.32 7.84
N ALA A 301 -2.82 -9.42 6.51
CA ALA A 301 -3.60 -10.39 5.73
C ALA A 301 -3.20 -11.84 6.06
N VAL A 302 -1.92 -12.11 6.29
CA VAL A 302 -1.46 -13.42 6.78
C VAL A 302 -2.05 -13.68 8.16
N SER A 303 -1.98 -12.71 9.09
CA SER A 303 -2.60 -12.82 10.43
C SER A 303 -4.11 -13.09 10.35
N VAL A 304 -4.86 -12.43 9.45
CA VAL A 304 -6.30 -12.73 9.23
C VAL A 304 -6.50 -14.17 8.73
N CYS A 305 -5.61 -14.69 7.89
CA CYS A 305 -5.71 -16.09 7.47
C CYS A 305 -5.50 -17.07 8.64
N LEU A 306 -4.64 -16.73 9.60
CA LEU A 306 -4.48 -17.51 10.84
C LEU A 306 -5.72 -17.38 11.74
N ASP A 307 -6.29 -16.19 11.88
CA ASP A 307 -7.54 -15.97 12.63
C ASP A 307 -8.69 -16.87 12.15
N LEU A 308 -8.79 -17.08 10.82
CA LEU A 308 -9.79 -17.99 10.23
C LEU A 308 -9.62 -19.44 10.71
N ASN A 309 -8.37 -19.90 10.90
CA ASN A 309 -8.11 -21.25 11.42
C ASN A 309 -8.59 -21.43 12.86
N TYR A 310 -8.50 -20.35 13.64
CA TYR A 310 -8.98 -20.33 15.03
C TYR A 310 -10.46 -20.03 15.16
N GLY A 311 -11.19 -19.86 14.05
CA GLY A 311 -12.62 -19.59 14.04
C GLY A 311 -13.01 -18.19 14.55
N MET A 312 -12.06 -17.25 14.57
CA MET A 312 -12.31 -15.86 14.96
C MET A 312 -13.14 -15.10 13.92
N ASP A 313 -13.10 -15.55 12.69
CA ASP A 313 -13.74 -14.89 11.57
C ASP A 313 -14.28 -15.90 10.54
N SER A 314 -15.00 -15.43 9.56
CA SER A 314 -15.55 -16.22 8.46
C SER A 314 -15.02 -15.77 7.11
N VAL A 315 -14.95 -16.70 6.16
CA VAL A 315 -14.54 -16.38 4.79
C VAL A 315 -15.57 -15.48 4.13
N ASP A 316 -15.10 -14.39 3.49
CA ASP A 316 -15.97 -13.47 2.77
C ASP A 316 -16.64 -14.15 1.55
N CYS A 317 -17.93 -13.91 1.38
CA CYS A 317 -18.64 -14.36 0.19
C CYS A 317 -18.23 -13.47 -1.02
N ILE A 318 -17.69 -14.10 -2.06
CA ILE A 318 -17.23 -13.41 -3.28
C ILE A 318 -18.41 -12.76 -4.02
N ASP A 319 -19.59 -13.38 -3.98
CA ASP A 319 -20.78 -12.91 -4.71
C ASP A 319 -21.58 -11.86 -3.97
N HIS A 320 -21.28 -11.61 -2.69
CA HIS A 320 -21.95 -10.58 -1.92
C HIS A 320 -21.66 -9.19 -2.50
N LEU A 321 -22.72 -8.39 -2.77
CA LEU A 321 -22.58 -7.06 -3.40
C LEU A 321 -21.74 -6.08 -2.58
N GLY A 322 -21.60 -6.28 -1.28
CA GLY A 322 -20.63 -5.55 -0.44
C GLY A 322 -19.16 -5.80 -0.83
N ASN A 323 -18.84 -6.97 -1.42
CA ASN A 323 -17.51 -7.36 -1.85
C ASN A 323 -17.28 -7.14 -3.36
N ARG A 324 -18.34 -6.98 -4.13
CA ARG A 324 -18.28 -6.68 -5.57
C ARG A 324 -18.52 -5.18 -5.81
N ARG A 325 -17.51 -4.52 -6.31
CA ARG A 325 -17.59 -3.10 -6.61
C ARG A 325 -18.11 -2.88 -8.04
N VAL A 326 -19.12 -2.03 -8.21
CA VAL A 326 -19.56 -1.54 -9.51
C VAL A 326 -18.69 -0.35 -9.92
N ARG A 327 -18.10 -0.41 -11.11
CA ARG A 327 -17.31 0.70 -11.68
C ARG A 327 -18.23 1.67 -12.38
N SER A 328 -18.07 2.96 -12.08
CA SER A 328 -18.80 4.02 -12.78
C SER A 328 -18.28 4.22 -14.21
N VAL A 329 -19.08 4.86 -15.07
CA VAL A 329 -18.70 5.19 -16.45
C VAL A 329 -17.42 6.03 -16.48
N GLY A 330 -17.28 6.99 -15.59
CA GLY A 330 -16.07 7.83 -15.49
C GLY A 330 -14.80 7.03 -15.23
N GLU A 331 -14.86 6.02 -14.36
CA GLU A 331 -13.72 5.14 -14.08
C GLU A 331 -13.40 4.24 -15.30
N LEU A 332 -14.40 3.72 -15.97
CA LEU A 332 -14.22 2.91 -17.18
C LEU A 332 -13.56 3.73 -18.30
N LEU A 333 -14.02 4.97 -18.52
CA LEU A 333 -13.40 5.88 -19.48
C LEU A 333 -11.97 6.27 -19.08
N GLN A 334 -11.71 6.55 -17.80
CA GLN A 334 -10.36 6.84 -17.31
C GLN A 334 -9.40 5.69 -17.64
N ASN A 335 -9.82 4.43 -17.45
CA ASN A 335 -9.00 3.27 -17.79
C ASN A 335 -8.71 3.19 -19.29
N GLN A 336 -9.68 3.49 -20.15
CA GLN A 336 -9.47 3.53 -21.60
C GLN A 336 -8.53 4.66 -22.03
N PHE A 337 -8.67 5.84 -21.45
CA PHE A 337 -7.70 6.94 -21.63
C PHE A 337 -6.29 6.53 -21.23
N ARG A 338 -6.14 5.89 -20.06
CA ARG A 338 -4.84 5.40 -19.58
C ARG A 338 -4.20 4.44 -20.57
N ILE A 339 -4.97 3.47 -21.09
CA ILE A 339 -4.50 2.52 -22.11
C ILE A 339 -4.08 3.27 -23.39
N GLY A 340 -4.90 4.20 -23.85
CA GLY A 340 -4.60 5.02 -25.03
C GLY A 340 -3.33 5.86 -24.87
N LEU A 341 -3.16 6.50 -23.71
CA LEU A 341 -1.96 7.30 -23.38
C LEU A 341 -0.70 6.43 -23.27
N THR A 342 -0.79 5.24 -22.67
CA THR A 342 0.34 4.30 -22.58
C THR A 342 0.77 3.82 -23.97
N ARG A 343 -0.19 3.52 -24.85
CA ARG A 343 0.09 3.18 -26.26
C ARG A 343 0.77 4.36 -26.99
N MET A 344 0.30 5.58 -26.75
CA MET A 344 0.88 6.80 -27.34
C MET A 344 2.30 7.04 -26.81
N GLU A 345 2.53 6.92 -25.49
CA GLU A 345 3.86 7.07 -24.88
C GLU A 345 4.86 6.09 -25.50
N ARG A 346 4.46 4.82 -25.68
CA ARG A 346 5.32 3.81 -26.33
C ARG A 346 5.74 4.24 -27.75
N VAL A 347 4.79 4.71 -28.55
CA VAL A 347 5.07 5.19 -29.91
C VAL A 347 5.96 6.43 -29.90
N VAL A 348 5.77 7.35 -28.96
CA VAL A 348 6.63 8.54 -28.82
C VAL A 348 8.06 8.12 -28.48
N ARG A 349 8.25 7.20 -27.52
CA ARG A 349 9.58 6.69 -27.17
C ARG A 349 10.28 6.03 -28.37
N GLU A 350 9.56 5.21 -29.12
CA GLU A 350 10.08 4.54 -30.32
C GLU A 350 10.52 5.56 -31.39
N ARG A 351 9.71 6.61 -31.61
CA ARG A 351 10.05 7.69 -32.54
C ARG A 351 11.25 8.52 -32.06
N MET A 352 11.37 8.77 -30.76
CA MET A 352 12.51 9.50 -30.20
C MET A 352 13.84 8.76 -30.39
N THR A 353 13.80 7.42 -30.47
CA THR A 353 15.02 6.63 -30.73
C THR A 353 15.36 6.50 -32.22
N THR A 354 14.38 6.66 -33.11
CA THR A 354 14.53 6.39 -34.55
C THR A 354 14.65 7.65 -35.41
N GLN A 355 14.25 8.83 -34.91
CA GLN A 355 14.27 10.08 -35.67
C GLN A 355 15.51 10.92 -35.39
N ASP A 356 15.95 11.70 -36.41
CA ASP A 356 17.02 12.67 -36.31
C ASP A 356 16.67 13.77 -35.28
N GLN A 357 17.61 14.13 -34.43
CA GLN A 357 17.42 15.12 -33.36
C GLN A 357 16.95 16.49 -33.88
N ASP A 358 17.44 16.90 -35.05
CA ASP A 358 17.12 18.20 -35.68
C ASP A 358 15.66 18.31 -36.15
N LYS A 359 14.95 17.19 -36.31
CA LYS A 359 13.55 17.12 -36.76
C LYS A 359 12.56 16.82 -35.63
N MET A 360 13.02 16.67 -34.40
CA MET A 360 12.18 16.37 -33.27
C MET A 360 11.36 17.58 -32.82
N THR A 361 10.08 17.58 -33.14
CA THR A 361 9.12 18.53 -32.63
C THR A 361 8.01 17.78 -31.88
N PRO A 362 7.35 18.35 -30.86
CA PRO A 362 6.23 17.72 -30.18
C PRO A 362 5.11 17.30 -31.15
N GLN A 363 4.86 18.08 -32.20
CA GLN A 363 3.86 17.78 -33.21
C GLN A 363 4.20 16.57 -34.08
N ALA A 364 5.50 16.35 -34.37
CA ALA A 364 5.96 15.18 -35.12
C ALA A 364 5.95 13.90 -34.30
N LEU A 365 6.20 14.02 -32.98
CA LEU A 365 6.28 12.88 -32.06
C LEU A 365 4.91 12.41 -31.56
N VAL A 366 4.03 13.34 -31.20
CA VAL A 366 2.73 13.02 -30.56
C VAL A 366 1.71 12.65 -31.62
N ASN A 367 1.08 11.47 -31.46
CA ASN A 367 -0.01 10.99 -32.29
C ASN A 367 -1.23 10.66 -31.41
N ILE A 368 -2.34 11.33 -31.64
CA ILE A 368 -3.58 11.13 -30.86
C ILE A 368 -4.37 9.89 -31.27
N ARG A 369 -4.04 9.26 -32.41
CA ARG A 369 -4.80 8.11 -32.96
C ARG A 369 -4.94 6.95 -31.95
N PRO A 370 -3.92 6.54 -31.16
CA PRO A 370 -4.06 5.48 -30.17
C PRO A 370 -5.10 5.78 -29.09
N VAL A 371 -5.20 7.03 -28.64
CA VAL A 371 -6.19 7.47 -27.65
C VAL A 371 -7.60 7.44 -28.25
N VAL A 372 -7.78 8.00 -29.45
CA VAL A 372 -9.05 7.97 -30.17
C VAL A 372 -9.50 6.55 -30.45
N ALA A 373 -8.57 5.67 -30.85
CA ALA A 373 -8.85 4.25 -31.09
C ALA A 373 -9.33 3.53 -29.81
N ALA A 374 -8.69 3.76 -28.68
CA ALA A 374 -9.08 3.16 -27.41
C ALA A 374 -10.49 3.59 -26.96
N ILE A 375 -10.83 4.87 -27.15
CA ILE A 375 -12.17 5.39 -26.82
C ILE A 375 -13.22 4.80 -27.78
N LYS A 376 -12.94 4.78 -29.09
CA LYS A 376 -13.84 4.16 -30.08
C LYS A 376 -14.04 2.67 -29.84
N GLU A 377 -12.99 1.95 -29.44
CA GLU A 377 -13.04 0.54 -29.08
C GLU A 377 -13.99 0.34 -27.88
N PHE A 378 -13.94 1.19 -26.87
CA PHE A 378 -14.83 1.12 -25.71
C PHE A 378 -16.29 1.32 -26.09
N PHE A 379 -16.62 2.37 -26.84
CA PHE A 379 -18.02 2.65 -27.23
C PHE A 379 -18.56 1.70 -28.31
N GLY A 380 -17.72 1.15 -29.17
CA GLY A 380 -18.14 0.28 -30.26
C GLY A 380 -18.12 -1.22 -29.99
N SER A 381 -17.24 -1.68 -29.05
CA SER A 381 -16.99 -3.12 -28.87
C SER A 381 -17.12 -3.59 -27.41
N SER A 382 -17.28 -2.68 -26.44
CA SER A 382 -17.43 -3.07 -25.04
C SER A 382 -18.82 -3.65 -24.79
N GLN A 383 -18.88 -4.75 -24.06
CA GLN A 383 -20.15 -5.34 -23.57
C GLN A 383 -20.94 -4.40 -22.67
N LEU A 384 -20.28 -3.42 -22.05
CA LEU A 384 -20.89 -2.44 -21.14
C LEU A 384 -21.47 -1.24 -21.89
N SER A 385 -21.13 -1.03 -23.17
CA SER A 385 -21.69 0.02 -24.03
C SER A 385 -22.71 -0.61 -24.98
N GLN A 386 -23.98 -0.36 -24.72
CA GLN A 386 -25.10 -0.93 -25.48
C GLN A 386 -25.98 0.17 -26.04
N PHE A 387 -26.73 -0.12 -27.11
CA PHE A 387 -27.75 0.77 -27.61
C PHE A 387 -28.88 0.93 -26.58
N MET A 388 -29.29 2.16 -26.36
CA MET A 388 -30.42 2.47 -25.50
C MET A 388 -31.71 2.31 -26.31
N ASP A 389 -32.66 1.56 -25.75
CA ASP A 389 -34.00 1.46 -26.34
C ASP A 389 -34.78 2.74 -26.01
N GLN A 390 -35.27 3.44 -27.02
CA GLN A 390 -36.02 4.71 -26.93
C GLN A 390 -37.41 4.62 -27.54
N THR A 391 -37.93 3.41 -27.71
CA THR A 391 -39.25 3.19 -28.33
C THR A 391 -40.40 3.74 -27.48
N ASN A 392 -40.28 3.66 -26.16
CA ASN A 392 -41.24 4.27 -25.22
C ASN A 392 -40.57 4.69 -23.91
N PRO A 393 -41.19 5.58 -23.10
CA PRO A 393 -40.60 6.06 -21.86
C PRO A 393 -40.29 4.98 -20.83
N LEU A 394 -41.07 3.89 -20.79
CA LEU A 394 -40.85 2.78 -19.86
C LEU A 394 -39.59 1.98 -20.22
N ALA A 395 -39.41 1.68 -21.51
CA ALA A 395 -38.21 1.01 -22.02
C ALA A 395 -36.96 1.84 -21.72
N GLU A 396 -37.03 3.17 -21.94
CA GLU A 396 -35.94 4.08 -21.60
C GLU A 396 -35.60 4.07 -20.10
N LEU A 397 -36.62 4.05 -19.21
CA LEU A 397 -36.43 4.01 -17.77
C LEU A 397 -35.75 2.72 -17.32
N THR A 398 -36.08 1.56 -17.95
CA THR A 398 -35.46 0.28 -17.60
C THR A 398 -33.99 0.20 -17.97
N HIS A 399 -33.53 0.98 -18.95
CA HIS A 399 -32.13 1.08 -19.36
C HIS A 399 -31.32 2.06 -18.50
N LYS A 400 -31.96 2.99 -17.80
CA LYS A 400 -31.34 3.96 -16.87
C LYS A 400 -31.19 3.40 -15.46
#